data_8a19790f6964903baaaeedbc630a1305
#
_entry.id   8a19790f6964903baaaeedbc630a1305
#
_cell.length_a   1.000
_cell.length_b   1.000
_cell.length_c   1.000
_cell.angle_alpha   90.00
_cell.angle_beta   90.00
_cell.angle_gamma   90.00
#
_symmetry.space_group_name_H-M   'P 1'
#
loop_
_entity.id
_entity.type
_entity.pdbx_description
1 polymer ?
#
loop_
_entity_poly.entity_id
_entity_poly.type
_entity_poly.pdbx_seq_one_letter_code
_entity_poly.pdbx_strand_id
1 'polypeptide(L)'
;QKATLDDINWKDRPFDGVVAYAMTKRFQVIMTELLAQSSFGRHIRFESMHPGWADTPAVQTSIPSFHKATQRILRSPREGADTVIYLASANDLPVESGKFWFDRKPRSPYLIPRTRESEGIREALWNFSFESIGQTPPEFPGAEH
;
A
#
# COMPACT_ATOMS: atom_id res chain seq x y z
N GLN A 1 4.69 -10.06 4.27
CA GLN A 1 3.68 -10.78 5.07
C GLN A 1 2.42 -10.93 4.25
N LYS A 2 1.71 -12.06 4.36
CA LYS A 2 0.42 -12.25 3.71
C LYS A 2 -0.64 -11.43 4.45
N ALA A 3 -1.50 -10.74 3.72
CA ALA A 3 -2.61 -10.01 4.33
C ALA A 3 -3.64 -10.99 4.92
N THR A 4 -4.15 -10.68 6.08
CA THR A 4 -5.28 -11.36 6.72
C THR A 4 -6.10 -10.34 7.49
N LEU A 5 -7.41 -10.56 7.57
CA LEU A 5 -8.31 -9.78 8.41
C LEU A 5 -8.57 -10.45 9.76
N ASP A 6 -7.98 -11.64 9.99
CA ASP A 6 -8.12 -12.33 11.25
C ASP A 6 -7.56 -11.47 12.38
N ASP A 7 -8.41 -11.20 13.36
CA ASP A 7 -8.08 -10.35 14.51
C ASP A 7 -7.40 -9.02 14.14
N ILE A 8 -7.95 -8.32 13.14
CA ILE A 8 -7.42 -7.03 12.67
C ILE A 8 -7.36 -5.98 13.78
N ASN A 9 -8.23 -6.10 14.78
CA ASN A 9 -8.30 -5.20 15.92
C ASN A 9 -7.47 -5.68 17.14
N TRP A 10 -6.66 -6.73 16.98
CA TRP A 10 -5.76 -7.27 18.02
C TRP A 10 -6.46 -7.60 19.34
N LYS A 11 -7.65 -8.20 19.28
CA LYS A 11 -8.43 -8.56 20.46
C LYS A 11 -7.99 -9.90 21.08
N ASP A 12 -7.58 -10.83 20.22
CA ASP A 12 -7.33 -12.23 20.57
C ASP A 12 -5.83 -12.56 20.70
N ARG A 13 -4.97 -11.58 20.44
CA ARG A 13 -3.50 -11.75 20.50
C ARG A 13 -2.80 -10.47 20.98
N PRO A 14 -1.58 -10.56 21.55
CA PRO A 14 -0.78 -9.39 21.90
C PRO A 14 -0.50 -8.50 20.67
N PHE A 15 -0.54 -7.19 20.86
CA PHE A 15 -0.26 -6.22 19.82
C PHE A 15 1.20 -6.29 19.37
N ASP A 16 1.42 -6.43 18.07
CA ASP A 16 2.73 -6.33 17.41
C ASP A 16 2.69 -5.19 16.39
N GLY A 17 3.33 -4.08 16.74
CA GLY A 17 3.33 -2.86 15.92
C GLY A 17 4.02 -3.05 14.55
N VAL A 18 5.02 -3.94 14.45
CA VAL A 18 5.71 -4.21 13.17
C VAL A 18 4.79 -4.98 12.23
N VAL A 19 4.11 -6.00 12.75
CA VAL A 19 3.13 -6.78 11.99
C VAL A 19 1.95 -5.89 11.60
N ALA A 20 1.41 -5.11 12.51
CA ALA A 20 0.28 -4.20 12.25
C ALA A 20 0.63 -3.18 11.15
N TYR A 21 1.82 -2.57 11.23
CA TYR A 21 2.31 -1.65 10.21
C TYR A 21 2.43 -2.32 8.84
N ALA A 22 3.06 -3.49 8.78
CA ALA A 22 3.24 -4.23 7.53
C ALA A 22 1.89 -4.62 6.89
N MET A 23 0.93 -5.07 7.69
CA MET A 23 -0.43 -5.37 7.24
C MET A 23 -1.14 -4.13 6.72
N THR A 24 -1.10 -3.02 7.44
CA THR A 24 -1.72 -1.76 7.01
C THR A 24 -1.15 -1.28 5.68
N LYS A 25 0.17 -1.31 5.52
CA LYS A 25 0.81 -0.95 4.24
C LYS A 25 0.39 -1.89 3.10
N ARG A 26 0.25 -3.16 3.40
CA ARG A 26 -0.25 -4.14 2.42
C ARG A 26 -1.71 -3.84 2.02
N PHE A 27 -2.57 -3.55 2.98
CA PHE A 27 -3.97 -3.17 2.72
C PHE A 27 -4.07 -1.92 1.85
N GLN A 28 -3.24 -0.91 2.07
CA GLN A 28 -3.22 0.30 1.25
C GLN A 28 -2.92 -0.03 -0.23
N VAL A 29 -1.99 -0.94 -0.51
CA VAL A 29 -1.70 -1.37 -1.89
C VAL A 29 -2.89 -2.10 -2.51
N ILE A 30 -3.51 -3.04 -1.79
CA ILE A 30 -4.70 -3.77 -2.27
C ILE A 30 -5.85 -2.81 -2.54
N MET A 31 -6.14 -1.89 -1.62
CA MET A 31 -7.21 -0.90 -1.79
C MET A 31 -6.94 0.03 -2.98
N THR A 32 -5.68 0.40 -3.24
CA THR A 32 -5.32 1.17 -4.44
C THR A 32 -5.69 0.42 -5.73
N GLU A 33 -5.39 -0.87 -5.81
CA GLU A 33 -5.75 -1.72 -6.95
C GLU A 33 -7.28 -1.82 -7.11
N LEU A 34 -8.02 -2.04 -6.02
CA LEU A 34 -9.47 -2.18 -6.03
C LEU A 34 -10.19 -0.87 -6.39
N LEU A 35 -9.76 0.25 -5.80
CA LEU A 35 -10.32 1.56 -6.12
C LEU A 35 -10.12 1.93 -7.59
N ALA A 36 -8.96 1.60 -8.16
CA ALA A 36 -8.69 1.83 -9.57
C ALA A 36 -9.60 1.01 -10.50
N GLN A 37 -9.98 -0.19 -10.09
CA GLN A 37 -10.87 -1.09 -10.85
C GLN A 37 -12.36 -0.77 -10.64
N SER A 38 -12.71 -0.05 -9.58
CA SER A 38 -14.07 0.29 -9.24
C SER A 38 -14.63 1.45 -10.06
N SER A 39 -15.89 1.81 -9.83
CA SER A 39 -16.53 2.99 -10.43
C SER A 39 -15.79 4.30 -10.13
N PHE A 40 -15.07 4.39 -9.01
CA PHE A 40 -14.22 5.54 -8.68
C PHE A 40 -13.07 5.71 -9.66
N GLY A 41 -12.49 4.61 -10.18
CA GLY A 41 -11.39 4.61 -11.14
C GLY A 41 -11.73 5.22 -12.50
N ARG A 42 -13.01 5.44 -12.79
CA ARG A 42 -13.44 6.11 -14.04
C ARG A 42 -13.05 7.59 -14.09
N HIS A 43 -12.89 8.23 -12.94
CA HIS A 43 -12.64 9.66 -12.83
C HIS A 43 -11.41 10.02 -12.00
N ILE A 44 -10.90 9.05 -11.24
CA ILE A 44 -9.79 9.25 -10.33
C ILE A 44 -8.73 8.20 -10.62
N ARG A 45 -7.49 8.64 -10.77
CA ARG A 45 -6.35 7.76 -10.88
C ARG A 45 -5.80 7.43 -9.50
N PHE A 46 -5.75 6.14 -9.18
CA PHE A 46 -5.24 5.62 -7.91
C PHE A 46 -3.88 4.97 -8.14
N GLU A 47 -2.87 5.41 -7.42
CA GLU A 47 -1.52 4.87 -7.50
C GLU A 47 -0.95 4.67 -6.09
N SER A 48 -0.15 3.65 -5.91
CA SER A 48 0.64 3.44 -4.70
C SER A 48 2.12 3.46 -5.03
N MET A 49 2.96 3.88 -4.08
CA MET A 49 4.40 3.93 -4.30
C MET A 49 5.19 3.59 -3.04
N HIS A 50 6.43 3.16 -3.21
CA HIS A 50 7.39 3.01 -2.15
C HIS A 50 8.52 4.04 -2.32
N PRO A 51 8.84 4.85 -1.31
CA PRO A 51 9.86 5.90 -1.42
C PRO A 51 11.30 5.37 -1.40
N GLY A 52 11.47 4.07 -1.19
CA GLY A 52 12.76 3.52 -0.78
C GLY A 52 13.02 3.74 0.71
N TRP A 53 14.20 3.43 1.15
CA TRP A 53 14.64 3.70 2.52
C TRP A 53 15.13 5.14 2.59
N ALA A 54 14.26 6.05 3.01
CA ALA A 54 14.58 7.47 3.14
C ALA A 54 14.97 7.82 4.57
N ASP A 55 16.00 8.66 4.72
CA ASP A 55 16.43 9.20 6.01
C ASP A 55 15.44 10.27 6.47
N THR A 56 14.54 9.86 7.35
CA THR A 56 13.52 10.73 7.92
C THR A 56 13.61 10.73 9.44
N PRO A 57 13.13 11.78 10.12
CA PRO A 57 13.08 11.80 11.60
C PRO A 57 12.38 10.56 12.19
N ALA A 58 11.35 10.05 11.51
CA ALA A 58 10.66 8.83 11.94
C ALA A 58 11.57 7.59 11.90
N VAL A 59 12.38 7.41 10.88
CA VAL A 59 13.35 6.31 10.79
C VAL A 59 14.42 6.44 11.86
N GLN A 60 14.93 7.66 12.08
CA GLN A 60 15.97 7.95 13.09
C GLN A 60 15.49 7.63 14.50
N THR A 61 14.23 7.95 14.83
CA THR A 61 13.67 7.78 16.17
C THR A 61 13.09 6.38 16.41
N SER A 62 12.43 5.79 15.40
CA SER A 62 11.74 4.52 15.57
C SER A 62 12.67 3.31 15.44
N ILE A 63 13.77 3.41 14.67
CA ILE A 63 14.69 2.31 14.42
C ILE A 63 16.16 2.81 14.47
N PRO A 64 16.66 3.28 15.62
CA PRO A 64 17.99 3.91 15.72
C PRO A 64 19.13 3.02 15.28
N SER A 65 19.07 1.72 15.59
CA SER A 65 20.10 0.74 15.24
C SER A 65 20.19 0.54 13.73
N PHE A 66 19.05 0.45 13.06
CA PHE A 66 18.96 0.36 11.61
C PHE A 66 19.48 1.64 10.95
N HIS A 67 19.08 2.80 11.45
CA HIS A 67 19.56 4.09 10.95
C HIS A 67 21.09 4.17 11.00
N LYS A 68 21.71 3.85 12.14
CA LYS A 68 23.19 3.85 12.29
C LYS A 68 23.89 2.92 11.30
N ALA A 69 23.31 1.75 11.04
CA ALA A 69 23.89 0.76 10.13
C ALA A 69 23.74 1.16 8.65
N THR A 70 22.68 1.90 8.29
CA THR A 70 22.28 2.14 6.91
C THR A 70 22.37 3.61 6.47
N GLN A 71 22.71 4.54 7.35
CA GLN A 71 22.70 5.99 7.08
C GLN A 71 23.44 6.41 5.79
N ARG A 72 24.46 5.65 5.37
CA ARG A 72 25.24 5.93 4.16
C ARG A 72 24.54 5.50 2.87
N ILE A 73 23.50 4.68 2.96
CA ILE A 73 22.75 4.15 1.82
C ILE A 73 21.28 4.59 1.84
N LEU A 74 20.86 5.32 2.88
CA LEU A 74 19.53 5.89 2.93
C LEU A 74 19.43 7.03 1.92
N ARG A 75 18.26 7.14 1.31
CA ARG A 75 17.91 8.25 0.42
C ARG A 75 17.66 9.50 1.23
N SER A 76 17.97 10.65 0.67
CA SER A 76 17.49 11.93 1.20
C SER A 76 15.96 12.00 1.15
N PRO A 77 15.31 12.82 1.97
CA PRO A 77 13.87 13.05 1.88
C PRO A 77 13.40 13.48 0.48
N ARG A 78 14.22 14.25 -0.22
CA ARG A 78 13.96 14.69 -1.60
C ARG A 78 13.93 13.51 -2.59
N GLU A 79 14.89 12.61 -2.50
CA GLU A 79 14.92 11.39 -3.32
C GLU A 79 13.77 10.45 -2.97
N GLY A 80 13.37 10.37 -1.69
CA GLY A 80 12.19 9.62 -1.26
C GLY A 80 10.89 10.19 -1.82
N ALA A 81 10.79 11.51 -1.96
CA ALA A 81 9.62 12.20 -2.52
C ALA A 81 9.56 12.17 -4.05
N ASP A 82 10.62 11.81 -4.74
CA ASP A 82 10.75 11.92 -6.19
C ASP A 82 9.63 11.19 -6.96
N THR A 83 9.33 9.96 -6.58
CA THR A 83 8.30 9.17 -7.27
C THR A 83 6.89 9.71 -7.03
N VAL A 84 6.56 10.19 -5.81
CA VAL A 84 5.23 10.76 -5.55
C VAL A 84 5.04 12.09 -6.29
N ILE A 85 6.08 12.91 -6.39
CA ILE A 85 6.05 14.17 -7.17
C ILE A 85 5.85 13.83 -8.65
N TYR A 86 6.59 12.86 -9.18
CA TYR A 86 6.40 12.40 -10.56
C TYR A 86 4.96 11.96 -10.82
N LEU A 87 4.37 11.13 -9.96
CA LEU A 87 3.00 10.64 -10.12
C LEU A 87 1.97 11.78 -10.05
N ALA A 88 2.20 12.77 -9.18
CA ALA A 88 1.29 13.90 -9.01
C ALA A 88 1.39 14.95 -10.13
N SER A 89 2.53 15.05 -10.83
CA SER A 89 2.81 16.08 -11.82
C SER A 89 2.82 15.58 -13.27
N ALA A 90 2.85 14.28 -13.51
CA ALA A 90 2.83 13.73 -14.85
C ALA A 90 1.46 13.95 -15.52
N ASN A 91 1.49 14.56 -16.71
CA ASN A 91 0.26 14.75 -17.50
C ASN A 91 -0.28 13.42 -18.02
N ASP A 92 0.60 12.47 -18.28
CA ASP A 92 0.24 11.13 -18.75
C ASP A 92 1.19 10.10 -18.15
N LEU A 93 0.65 8.98 -17.75
CA LEU A 93 1.42 7.86 -17.21
C LEU A 93 1.30 6.66 -18.18
N PRO A 94 2.41 5.96 -18.44
CA PRO A 94 2.48 4.95 -19.50
C PRO A 94 1.74 3.64 -19.19
N VAL A 95 1.00 3.59 -18.10
CA VAL A 95 0.29 2.40 -17.63
C VAL A 95 -1.07 2.76 -17.06
N GLU A 96 -1.95 1.77 -16.98
CA GLU A 96 -3.26 1.87 -16.33
C GLU A 96 -3.14 2.23 -14.84
N SER A 97 -4.21 2.78 -14.28
CA SER A 97 -4.35 3.07 -12.84
C SER A 97 -4.24 1.79 -11.99
N GLY A 98 -3.95 1.94 -10.71
CA GLY A 98 -3.88 0.83 -9.77
C GLY A 98 -2.51 0.18 -9.65
N LYS A 99 -1.47 0.81 -10.18
CA LYS A 99 -0.12 0.24 -10.12
C LYS A 99 0.61 0.61 -8.84
N PHE A 100 1.58 -0.24 -8.51
CA PHE A 100 2.56 0.02 -7.47
C PHE A 100 3.86 0.51 -8.11
N TRP A 101 4.41 1.61 -7.60
CA TRP A 101 5.55 2.30 -8.19
C TRP A 101 6.77 2.31 -7.28
N PHE A 102 7.92 2.16 -7.90
CA PHE A 102 9.21 2.35 -7.27
C PHE A 102 10.18 2.95 -8.29
N ASP A 103 10.85 4.05 -7.93
CA ASP A 103 11.78 4.78 -8.81
C ASP A 103 11.15 5.13 -10.17
N ARG A 104 9.97 5.76 -10.12
CA ARG A 104 9.20 6.18 -11.31
C ARG A 104 8.85 5.04 -12.28
N LYS A 105 8.92 3.80 -11.83
CA LYS A 105 8.61 2.62 -12.65
C LYS A 105 7.54 1.77 -11.98
N PRO A 106 6.56 1.28 -12.74
CA PRO A 106 5.62 0.30 -12.20
C PRO A 106 6.38 -0.99 -11.85
N ARG A 107 6.02 -1.55 -10.70
CA ARG A 107 6.62 -2.76 -10.14
C ARG A 107 5.53 -3.69 -9.62
N SER A 108 5.84 -4.98 -9.56
CA SER A 108 4.97 -5.91 -8.85
C SER A 108 5.05 -5.62 -7.34
N PRO A 109 3.91 -5.47 -6.66
CA PRO A 109 3.90 -5.37 -5.19
C PRO A 109 4.12 -6.72 -4.52
N TYR A 110 4.25 -7.80 -5.29
CA TYR A 110 4.45 -9.16 -4.83
C TYR A 110 5.86 -9.61 -5.15
N LEU A 111 6.72 -9.74 -4.12
CA LEU A 111 8.07 -10.29 -4.28
C LEU A 111 8.02 -11.77 -4.69
N ILE A 112 7.01 -12.48 -4.21
CA ILE A 112 6.78 -13.89 -4.52
C ILE A 112 5.29 -14.02 -4.93
N PRO A 113 4.97 -14.59 -6.10
CA PRO A 113 3.58 -14.72 -6.58
C PRO A 113 2.64 -15.39 -5.57
N ARG A 114 3.16 -16.36 -4.79
CA ARG A 114 2.42 -17.07 -3.74
C ARG A 114 1.93 -16.18 -2.59
N THR A 115 2.43 -14.94 -2.48
CA THR A 115 2.00 -13.97 -1.45
C THR A 115 0.82 -13.13 -1.88
N ARG A 116 0.29 -13.32 -3.09
CA ARG A 116 -0.93 -12.66 -3.54
C ARG A 116 -2.11 -13.14 -2.70
N GLU A 117 -2.93 -12.22 -2.30
CA GLU A 117 -4.16 -12.48 -1.56
C GLU A 117 -5.19 -13.18 -2.45
N SER A 118 -6.01 -14.05 -1.83
CA SER A 118 -7.18 -14.60 -2.49
C SER A 118 -8.23 -13.50 -2.71
N GLU A 119 -9.10 -13.71 -3.68
CA GLU A 119 -10.20 -12.81 -3.98
C GLU A 119 -11.10 -12.59 -2.76
N GLY A 120 -11.42 -13.62 -2.01
CA GLY A 120 -12.21 -13.50 -0.79
C GLY A 120 -11.56 -12.61 0.29
N ILE A 121 -10.22 -12.58 0.41
CA ILE A 121 -9.54 -11.64 1.31
C ILE A 121 -9.64 -10.21 0.77
N ARG A 122 -9.55 -10.02 -0.53
CA ARG A 122 -9.67 -8.71 -1.18
C ARG A 122 -11.07 -8.14 -1.01
N GLU A 123 -12.10 -8.96 -1.23
CA GLU A 123 -13.51 -8.60 -1.01
C GLU A 123 -13.80 -8.28 0.46
N ALA A 124 -13.32 -9.11 1.38
CA ALA A 124 -13.47 -8.86 2.80
C ALA A 124 -12.80 -7.55 3.24
N LEU A 125 -11.61 -7.23 2.69
CA LEU A 125 -10.95 -5.95 2.94
C LEU A 125 -11.73 -4.77 2.37
N TRP A 126 -12.30 -4.92 1.18
CA TRP A 126 -13.16 -3.93 0.55
C TRP A 126 -14.34 -3.58 1.46
N ASN A 127 -15.11 -4.59 1.86
CA ASN A 127 -16.27 -4.42 2.73
C ASN A 127 -15.88 -3.81 4.08
N PHE A 128 -14.86 -4.36 4.73
CA PHE A 128 -14.34 -3.84 6.00
C PHE A 128 -13.95 -2.36 5.93
N SER A 129 -13.32 -1.94 4.83
CA SER A 129 -12.84 -0.56 4.69
C SER A 129 -13.99 0.44 4.62
N PHE A 130 -15.07 0.14 3.90
CA PHE A 130 -16.25 1.02 3.83
C PHE A 130 -17.10 0.96 5.11
N GLU A 131 -17.35 -0.22 5.64
CA GLU A 131 -18.12 -0.39 6.88
C GLU A 131 -17.45 0.30 8.07
N SER A 132 -16.12 0.30 8.15
CA SER A 132 -15.35 0.96 9.21
C SER A 132 -15.54 2.47 9.27
N ILE A 133 -15.96 3.09 8.17
CA ILE A 133 -16.29 4.52 8.09
C ILE A 133 -17.79 4.79 8.02
N GLY A 134 -18.61 3.77 8.30
CA GLY A 134 -20.07 3.87 8.29
C GLY A 134 -20.70 4.01 6.91
N GLN A 135 -20.02 3.55 5.86
CA GLN A 135 -20.50 3.56 4.48
C GLN A 135 -20.91 2.17 4.03
N THR A 136 -21.93 2.10 3.20
CA THR A 136 -22.27 0.85 2.51
C THR A 136 -21.19 0.56 1.45
N PRO A 137 -20.59 -0.64 1.44
CA PRO A 137 -19.64 -0.99 0.41
C PRO A 137 -20.25 -0.91 -0.99
N PRO A 138 -19.60 -0.26 -1.95
CA PRO A 138 -19.98 -0.38 -3.35
C PRO A 138 -19.74 -1.81 -3.86
N GLU A 139 -20.29 -2.11 -5.03
CA GLU A 139 -20.05 -3.39 -5.69
C GLU A 139 -18.54 -3.69 -5.76
N PHE A 140 -18.17 -4.92 -5.40
CA PHE A 140 -16.78 -5.36 -5.38
C PHE A 140 -16.22 -5.46 -6.82
N PRO A 141 -15.16 -4.75 -7.17
CA PRO A 141 -14.68 -4.69 -8.56
C PRO A 141 -14.01 -5.97 -9.07
N GLY A 142 -13.77 -6.94 -8.22
CA GLY A 142 -13.21 -8.26 -8.58
C GLY A 142 -14.25 -9.31 -8.93
N ALA A 143 -15.54 -8.99 -8.89
CA ALA A 143 -16.64 -9.94 -9.15
C ALA A 143 -16.91 -10.16 -10.65
N GLU A 144 -15.96 -10.00 -11.55
CA GLU A 144 -16.15 -10.29 -12.97
C GLU A 144 -15.54 -11.66 -13.35
N HIS A 145 -16.35 -12.60 -13.58
CA HIS A 145 -16.84 -13.49 -14.66
C HIS A 145 -15.87 -14.56 -15.11
#